data_df4a3fb7f5047e050d01027c050fdd78
#
_entry.id   df4a3fb7f5047e050d01027c050fdd78
#
_cell.length_a   1.000
_cell.length_b   1.000
_cell.length_c   1.000
_cell.angle_alpha   90.00
_cell.angle_beta   90.00
_cell.angle_gamma   90.00
#
_symmetry.space_group_name_H-M   'P 1'
#
loop_
_entity.id
_entity.type
_entity.pdbx_description
1 polymer ?
#
loop_
_entity_poly.entity_id
_entity_poly.type
_entity_poly.pdbx_seq_one_letter_code
_entity_poly.pdbx_strand_id
1 'polypeptide(L)'
;VDMIVEGDNPAIAEMGGAAAASDVDEAVAKLILEEIPDGACLQLGIGGMPNAVGALIAKSDLKDLGVHTEMYVDAFVDIANAGKITGARKNIDKGRQVYAFGAGTKKLYDYLNKNPECMSAPVDYTNDVRTIASLDNFMSINNAVDLDLFGQVNAESAGIKHISGAGGQLDFVLGAYLSK
;
A
#
# COMPACT_ATOMS: atom_id res chain seq x y z
N VAL A 1 2.79 1.87 24.39
CA VAL A 1 3.33 3.25 24.33
C VAL A 1 3.83 3.59 25.73
N ASP A 2 5.11 3.91 25.86
CA ASP A 2 5.75 4.17 27.14
C ASP A 2 5.68 5.66 27.53
N MET A 3 5.51 6.54 26.55
CA MET A 3 5.44 7.98 26.75
C MET A 3 4.52 8.65 25.71
N ILE A 4 3.69 9.56 26.18
CA ILE A 4 2.88 10.46 25.32
C ILE A 4 3.29 11.89 25.64
N VAL A 5 3.66 12.66 24.63
CA VAL A 5 3.96 14.08 24.75
C VAL A 5 2.84 14.87 24.06
N GLU A 6 2.10 15.65 24.83
CA GLU A 6 1.07 16.54 24.28
C GLU A 6 1.70 17.89 23.91
N GLY A 7 1.33 18.44 22.78
CA GLY A 7 1.77 19.74 22.28
C GLY A 7 0.60 20.54 21.72
N ASP A 8 0.89 21.53 20.89
CA ASP A 8 -0.12 22.42 20.30
C ASP A 8 -1.04 21.74 19.27
N ASN A 9 -0.81 20.44 19.00
CA ASN A 9 -1.59 19.61 18.07
C ASN A 9 -1.84 20.30 16.71
N PRO A 10 -0.80 20.75 15.99
CA PRO A 10 -0.97 21.34 14.68
C PRO A 10 -1.63 20.35 13.71
N ALA A 11 -2.34 20.87 12.72
CA ALA A 11 -2.91 20.02 11.68
C ALA A 11 -1.80 19.21 10.98
N ILE A 12 -2.09 17.94 10.70
CA ILE A 12 -1.19 17.09 9.90
C ILE A 12 -1.08 17.68 8.49
N ALA A 13 0.14 17.82 7.98
CA ALA A 13 0.36 18.29 6.62
C ALA A 13 -0.24 17.30 5.61
N GLU A 14 -1.03 17.82 4.68
CA GLU A 14 -1.55 17.03 3.57
C GLU A 14 -0.46 16.86 2.49
N MET A 15 -0.31 15.66 1.96
CA MET A 15 0.39 15.47 0.70
C MET A 15 -0.52 15.98 -0.42
N GLY A 16 0.03 16.79 -1.32
CA GLY A 16 -0.69 17.22 -2.51
C GLY A 16 -1.31 16.02 -3.24
N GLY A 17 -2.49 16.21 -3.82
CA GLY A 17 -3.16 15.15 -4.57
C GLY A 17 -2.22 14.55 -5.63
N ALA A 18 -2.31 13.25 -5.86
CA ALA A 18 -1.51 12.60 -6.89
C ALA A 18 -1.83 13.18 -8.27
N ALA A 19 -0.82 13.26 -9.13
CA ALA A 19 -1.04 13.57 -10.53
C ALA A 19 -2.07 12.60 -11.15
N ALA A 20 -2.85 13.07 -12.10
CA ALA A 20 -3.74 12.21 -12.86
C ALA A 20 -2.94 11.07 -13.50
N ALA A 21 -3.51 9.87 -13.49
CA ALA A 21 -2.90 8.72 -14.14
C ALA A 21 -2.76 9.00 -15.65
N SER A 22 -1.62 8.64 -16.22
CA SER A 22 -1.41 8.67 -17.66
C SER A 22 -2.06 7.44 -18.34
N ASP A 23 -2.22 7.48 -19.66
CA ASP A 23 -2.71 6.33 -20.43
C ASP A 23 -1.83 5.08 -20.21
N VAL A 24 -0.54 5.28 -19.97
CA VAL A 24 0.41 4.19 -19.63
C VAL A 24 0.12 3.63 -18.26
N ASP A 25 -0.09 4.49 -17.25
CA ASP A 25 -0.46 4.04 -15.89
C ASP A 25 -1.74 3.21 -15.92
N GLU A 26 -2.75 3.66 -16.70
CA GLU A 26 -4.00 2.92 -16.83
C GLU A 26 -3.84 1.58 -17.53
N ALA A 27 -2.99 1.51 -18.56
CA ALA A 27 -2.70 0.25 -19.26
C ALA A 27 -2.00 -0.75 -18.34
N VAL A 28 -0.99 -0.30 -17.60
CA VAL A 28 -0.27 -1.13 -16.63
C VAL A 28 -1.20 -1.56 -15.49
N ALA A 29 -2.04 -0.66 -14.98
CA ALA A 29 -2.98 -0.97 -13.92
C ALA A 29 -3.99 -2.05 -14.31
N LYS A 30 -4.43 -2.11 -15.58
CA LYS A 30 -5.30 -3.18 -16.09
C LYS A 30 -4.62 -4.55 -16.05
N LEU A 31 -3.35 -4.60 -16.46
CA LEU A 31 -2.58 -5.86 -16.41
C LEU A 31 -2.36 -6.33 -14.97
N ILE A 32 -2.07 -5.40 -14.06
CA ILE A 32 -1.92 -5.73 -12.62
C ILE A 32 -3.24 -6.25 -12.05
N LEU A 33 -4.37 -5.63 -12.41
CA LEU A 33 -5.68 -6.03 -11.89
C LEU A 33 -6.02 -7.51 -12.23
N GLU A 34 -5.60 -7.99 -13.41
CA GLU A 34 -5.82 -9.38 -13.85
C GLU A 34 -5.09 -10.41 -12.97
N GLU A 35 -4.03 -9.99 -12.29
CA GLU A 35 -3.23 -10.86 -11.40
C GLU A 35 -3.73 -10.88 -9.96
N ILE A 36 -4.65 -9.99 -9.58
CA ILE A 36 -5.12 -9.87 -8.18
C ILE A 36 -6.28 -10.84 -7.93
N PRO A 37 -6.10 -11.87 -7.08
CA PRO A 37 -7.21 -12.76 -6.73
C PRO A 37 -8.09 -12.17 -5.63
N ASP A 38 -9.30 -12.69 -5.50
CA ASP A 38 -10.16 -12.45 -4.33
C ASP A 38 -9.43 -12.83 -3.03
N GLY A 39 -9.50 -11.96 -2.05
CA GLY A 39 -8.86 -12.18 -0.75
C GLY A 39 -7.37 -11.85 -0.70
N ALA A 40 -6.78 -11.35 -1.79
CA ALA A 40 -5.39 -10.87 -1.78
C ALA A 40 -5.16 -9.85 -0.67
N CYS A 41 -4.01 -9.94 0.00
CA CYS A 41 -3.56 -8.92 0.94
C CYS A 41 -2.60 -7.96 0.24
N LEU A 42 -2.93 -6.67 0.23
CA LEU A 42 -2.29 -5.68 -0.63
C LEU A 42 -1.34 -4.77 0.13
N GLN A 43 -0.20 -4.48 -0.49
CA GLN A 43 0.62 -3.30 -0.27
C GLN A 43 0.67 -2.49 -1.57
N LEU A 44 0.40 -1.19 -1.48
CA LEU A 44 0.48 -0.25 -2.61
C LEU A 44 1.51 0.84 -2.30
N GLY A 45 2.33 1.16 -3.31
CA GLY A 45 3.18 2.34 -3.30
C GLY A 45 2.39 3.63 -3.58
N ILE A 46 3.11 4.73 -3.79
CA ILE A 46 2.57 6.05 -4.17
C ILE A 46 2.82 6.34 -5.65
N GLY A 47 2.01 7.23 -6.22
CA GLY A 47 2.19 7.71 -7.60
C GLY A 47 1.00 7.39 -8.51
N GLY A 48 1.13 7.74 -9.79
CA GLY A 48 0.06 7.62 -10.79
C GLY A 48 -0.40 6.18 -10.98
N MET A 49 0.54 5.26 -11.17
CA MET A 49 0.21 3.85 -11.41
C MET A 49 -0.46 3.17 -10.20
N PRO A 50 0.05 3.22 -8.95
CA PRO A 50 -0.66 2.65 -7.80
C PRO A 50 -2.05 3.25 -7.58
N ASN A 51 -2.25 4.53 -7.86
CA ASN A 51 -3.58 5.15 -7.79
C ASN A 51 -4.51 4.64 -8.88
N ALA A 52 -4.02 4.43 -10.11
CA ALA A 52 -4.79 3.82 -11.19
C ALA A 52 -5.21 2.39 -10.83
N VAL A 53 -4.30 1.58 -10.26
CA VAL A 53 -4.60 0.24 -9.74
C VAL A 53 -5.71 0.31 -8.70
N GLY A 54 -5.58 1.19 -7.69
CA GLY A 54 -6.60 1.37 -6.65
C GLY A 54 -7.97 1.76 -7.20
N ALA A 55 -8.01 2.68 -8.19
CA ALA A 55 -9.25 3.09 -8.84
C ALA A 55 -9.92 1.96 -9.64
N LEU A 56 -9.12 1.09 -10.27
CA LEU A 56 -9.64 -0.08 -10.98
C LEU A 56 -10.15 -1.15 -10.00
N ILE A 57 -9.41 -1.43 -8.93
CA ILE A 57 -9.84 -2.36 -7.86
C ILE A 57 -11.19 -1.91 -7.30
N ALA A 58 -11.36 -0.62 -6.98
CA ALA A 58 -12.61 -0.09 -6.43
C ALA A 58 -13.82 -0.34 -7.36
N LYS A 59 -13.61 -0.40 -8.66
CA LYS A 59 -14.64 -0.63 -9.68
C LYS A 59 -14.78 -2.10 -10.10
N SER A 60 -13.88 -2.97 -9.71
CA SER A 60 -13.85 -4.39 -10.09
C SER A 60 -14.85 -5.23 -9.30
N ASP A 61 -14.95 -6.51 -9.64
CA ASP A 61 -15.72 -7.49 -8.88
C ASP A 61 -14.93 -8.17 -7.75
N LEU A 62 -13.67 -7.74 -7.52
CA LEU A 62 -12.83 -8.24 -6.45
C LEU A 62 -13.47 -8.03 -5.08
N LYS A 63 -13.23 -8.97 -4.17
CA LYS A 63 -13.81 -8.98 -2.82
C LYS A 63 -12.87 -9.61 -1.79
N ASP A 64 -13.19 -9.35 -0.54
CA ASP A 64 -12.48 -9.88 0.63
C ASP A 64 -11.00 -9.51 0.69
N LEU A 65 -10.61 -8.41 0.05
CA LEU A 65 -9.22 -7.95 0.06
C LEU A 65 -8.76 -7.60 1.49
N GLY A 66 -7.48 -7.80 1.74
CA GLY A 66 -6.79 -7.38 2.96
C GLY A 66 -5.86 -6.21 2.69
N VAL A 67 -5.46 -5.52 3.74
CA VAL A 67 -4.40 -4.50 3.70
C VAL A 67 -3.36 -4.80 4.77
N HIS A 68 -2.10 -4.83 4.35
CA HIS A 68 -0.94 -4.80 5.22
C HIS A 68 0.17 -4.06 4.46
N THR A 69 0.47 -2.85 4.88
CA THR A 69 1.29 -1.91 4.11
C THR A 69 2.15 -1.07 5.04
N GLU A 70 3.26 -0.54 4.57
CA GLU A 70 4.00 0.47 5.30
C GLU A 70 3.22 1.79 5.31
N MET A 71 2.93 2.32 4.12
CA MET A 71 2.19 3.57 3.95
C MET A 71 0.75 3.29 3.57
N TYR A 72 -0.19 3.84 4.32
CA TYR A 72 -1.59 3.86 3.94
C TYR A 72 -1.85 5.07 3.02
N VAL A 73 -2.40 4.82 1.83
CA VAL A 73 -2.58 5.83 0.78
C VAL A 73 -4.06 6.01 0.41
N ASP A 74 -4.39 7.14 -0.24
CA ASP A 74 -5.78 7.48 -0.62
C ASP A 74 -6.46 6.37 -1.45
N ALA A 75 -5.71 5.62 -2.26
CA ALA A 75 -6.23 4.51 -3.04
C ALA A 75 -6.93 3.45 -2.17
N PHE A 76 -6.40 3.14 -0.99
CA PHE A 76 -7.05 2.20 -0.07
C PHE A 76 -8.38 2.74 0.47
N VAL A 77 -8.50 4.05 0.67
CA VAL A 77 -9.78 4.66 1.07
C VAL A 77 -10.85 4.43 0.01
N ASP A 78 -10.50 4.56 -1.28
CA ASP A 78 -11.45 4.32 -2.37
C ASP A 78 -11.86 2.85 -2.45
N ILE A 79 -10.91 1.94 -2.33
CA ILE A 79 -11.17 0.49 -2.32
C ILE A 79 -12.05 0.10 -1.11
N ALA A 80 -11.77 0.64 0.07
CA ALA A 80 -12.54 0.39 1.29
C ALA A 80 -13.97 0.94 1.18
N ASN A 81 -14.13 2.17 0.70
CA ASN A 81 -15.46 2.78 0.48
C ASN A 81 -16.29 2.02 -0.56
N ALA A 82 -15.63 1.35 -1.51
CA ALA A 82 -16.29 0.43 -2.45
C ALA A 82 -16.67 -0.92 -1.83
N GLY A 83 -16.37 -1.16 -0.54
CA GLY A 83 -16.69 -2.38 0.19
C GLY A 83 -15.82 -3.59 -0.21
N LYS A 84 -14.65 -3.36 -0.81
CA LYS A 84 -13.77 -4.43 -1.30
C LYS A 84 -12.81 -4.96 -0.24
N ILE A 85 -12.53 -4.16 0.81
CA ILE A 85 -11.61 -4.52 1.89
C ILE A 85 -12.41 -5.01 3.09
N THR A 86 -12.33 -6.31 3.36
CA THR A 86 -12.93 -6.92 4.55
C THR A 86 -11.86 -7.47 5.50
N GLY A 87 -10.67 -7.79 5.00
CA GLY A 87 -9.62 -8.47 5.74
C GLY A 87 -10.02 -9.86 6.24
N ALA A 88 -11.14 -10.41 5.77
CA ALA A 88 -11.70 -11.67 6.30
C ALA A 88 -10.80 -12.88 6.01
N ARG A 89 -10.03 -12.83 4.91
CA ARG A 89 -9.15 -13.94 4.51
C ARG A 89 -7.71 -13.77 4.98
N LYS A 90 -7.36 -12.69 5.68
CA LYS A 90 -6.02 -12.53 6.27
C LYS A 90 -5.74 -13.63 7.29
N ASN A 91 -4.50 -14.12 7.33
CA ASN A 91 -4.05 -15.13 8.29
C ASN A 91 -3.87 -14.55 9.69
N ILE A 92 -3.38 -13.31 9.75
CA ILE A 92 -3.19 -12.51 10.97
C ILE A 92 -3.98 -11.20 10.86
N ASP A 93 -4.26 -10.54 11.98
CA ASP A 93 -4.98 -9.26 12.04
C ASP A 93 -6.27 -9.25 11.21
N LYS A 94 -7.07 -10.32 11.29
CA LYS A 94 -8.32 -10.46 10.53
C LYS A 94 -9.25 -9.28 10.76
N GLY A 95 -9.81 -8.76 9.67
CA GLY A 95 -10.71 -7.61 9.71
C GLY A 95 -9.99 -6.27 9.99
N ARG A 96 -8.65 -6.23 9.99
CA ARG A 96 -7.86 -5.03 10.20
C ARG A 96 -7.08 -4.64 8.95
N GLN A 97 -7.07 -3.35 8.68
CA GLN A 97 -6.21 -2.72 7.67
C GLN A 97 -4.95 -2.22 8.39
N VAL A 98 -3.86 -2.95 8.24
CA VAL A 98 -2.61 -2.72 9.00
C VAL A 98 -1.67 -1.81 8.21
N TYR A 99 -1.11 -0.81 8.89
CA TYR A 99 -0.17 0.14 8.28
C TYR A 99 0.78 0.73 9.34
N ALA A 100 1.95 1.21 8.92
CA ALA A 100 2.87 1.91 9.82
C ALA A 100 2.51 3.39 9.95
N PHE A 101 2.25 4.06 8.83
CA PHE A 101 1.83 5.46 8.80
C PHE A 101 0.91 5.75 7.61
N GLY A 102 0.15 6.82 7.70
CA GLY A 102 -0.69 7.31 6.61
C GLY A 102 -0.09 8.55 5.96
N ALA A 103 -0.14 8.63 4.62
CA ALA A 103 0.25 9.81 3.89
C ALA A 103 -0.65 10.01 2.66
N GLY A 104 -1.37 11.12 2.64
CA GLY A 104 -2.33 11.42 1.58
C GLY A 104 -3.05 12.73 1.80
N THR A 105 -4.25 12.82 1.26
CA THR A 105 -5.12 13.98 1.37
C THR A 105 -5.92 13.97 2.69
N LYS A 106 -6.64 15.04 2.97
CA LYS A 106 -7.55 15.11 4.12
C LYS A 106 -8.55 13.93 4.16
N LYS A 107 -8.99 13.44 3.01
CA LYS A 107 -9.89 12.28 2.89
C LYS A 107 -9.32 11.04 3.59
N LEU A 108 -8.02 10.78 3.41
CA LEU A 108 -7.33 9.68 4.07
C LEU A 108 -7.31 9.85 5.58
N TYR A 109 -6.93 11.02 6.08
CA TYR A 109 -6.86 11.27 7.52
C TYR A 109 -8.24 11.21 8.19
N ASP A 110 -9.27 11.71 7.52
CA ASP A 110 -10.66 11.58 8.00
C ASP A 110 -11.10 10.11 8.06
N TYR A 111 -10.71 9.29 7.09
CA TYR A 111 -11.00 7.86 7.07
C TYR A 111 -10.30 7.09 8.19
N LEU A 112 -9.03 7.40 8.44
CA LEU A 112 -8.24 6.73 9.48
C LEU A 112 -8.66 7.15 10.90
N ASN A 113 -9.22 8.35 11.05
CA ASN A 113 -9.53 8.92 12.36
C ASN A 113 -10.60 8.11 13.08
N LYS A 114 -10.20 7.47 14.20
CA LYS A 114 -11.08 6.63 15.04
C LYS A 114 -11.77 5.49 14.29
N ASN A 115 -11.20 5.04 13.17
CA ASN A 115 -11.73 3.92 12.43
C ASN A 115 -11.25 2.60 13.05
N PRO A 116 -12.16 1.78 13.63
CA PRO A 116 -11.77 0.54 14.30
C PRO A 116 -11.25 -0.55 13.34
N GLU A 117 -11.49 -0.43 12.04
CA GLU A 117 -10.95 -1.35 11.03
C GLU A 117 -9.48 -1.06 10.71
N CYS A 118 -9.01 0.15 11.04
CA CYS A 118 -7.65 0.59 10.78
C CYS A 118 -6.76 0.36 12.00
N MET A 119 -5.59 -0.23 11.78
CA MET A 119 -4.60 -0.54 12.81
C MET A 119 -3.24 0.03 12.43
N SER A 120 -2.84 1.10 13.11
CA SER A 120 -1.45 1.57 13.05
C SER A 120 -0.57 0.67 13.90
N ALA A 121 0.50 0.17 13.32
CA ALA A 121 1.47 -0.71 13.96
C ALA A 121 2.90 -0.20 13.74
N PRO A 122 3.86 -0.54 14.60
CA PRO A 122 5.23 -0.11 14.40
C PRO A 122 5.84 -0.73 13.15
N VAL A 123 6.81 -0.03 12.55
CA VAL A 123 7.40 -0.42 11.26
C VAL A 123 8.16 -1.75 11.32
N ASP A 124 8.71 -2.10 12.47
CA ASP A 124 9.35 -3.40 12.71
C ASP A 124 8.38 -4.58 12.71
N TYR A 125 7.07 -4.30 12.81
CA TYR A 125 6.01 -5.28 12.60
C TYR A 125 5.49 -5.27 11.16
N THR A 126 5.17 -4.10 10.62
CA THR A 126 4.58 -4.00 9.27
C THR A 126 5.55 -4.43 8.19
N ASN A 127 6.84 -4.14 8.35
CA ASN A 127 7.89 -4.42 7.37
C ASN A 127 8.67 -5.73 7.69
N ASP A 128 8.31 -6.45 8.77
CA ASP A 128 8.95 -7.75 9.02
C ASP A 128 8.61 -8.75 7.92
N VAL A 129 9.62 -9.20 7.21
CA VAL A 129 9.51 -10.16 6.11
C VAL A 129 8.75 -11.42 6.51
N ARG A 130 8.93 -11.91 7.75
CA ARG A 130 8.21 -13.09 8.26
C ARG A 130 6.74 -12.81 8.49
N THR A 131 6.41 -11.63 8.99
CA THR A 131 5.03 -11.18 9.16
C THR A 131 4.33 -11.08 7.80
N ILE A 132 4.96 -10.45 6.82
CA ILE A 132 4.44 -10.33 5.46
C ILE A 132 4.26 -11.71 4.82
N ALA A 133 5.28 -12.57 4.89
CA ALA A 133 5.24 -13.93 4.33
C ALA A 133 4.19 -14.84 4.96
N SER A 134 3.69 -14.52 6.16
CA SER A 134 2.62 -15.27 6.82
C SER A 134 1.22 -14.96 6.28
N LEU A 135 1.10 -13.92 5.44
CA LEU A 135 -0.15 -13.51 4.81
C LEU A 135 -0.27 -14.20 3.45
N ASP A 136 -1.21 -15.09 3.29
CA ASP A 136 -1.45 -15.78 2.02
C ASP A 136 -1.93 -14.81 0.93
N ASN A 137 -1.54 -15.05 -0.33
CA ASN A 137 -1.85 -14.20 -1.47
C ASN A 137 -1.43 -12.74 -1.24
N PHE A 138 -0.25 -12.53 -0.67
CA PHE A 138 0.27 -11.18 -0.47
C PHE A 138 0.80 -10.58 -1.78
N MET A 139 0.35 -9.39 -2.12
CA MET A 139 0.76 -8.68 -3.34
C MET A 139 1.37 -7.33 -3.01
N SER A 140 2.64 -7.18 -3.38
CA SER A 140 3.41 -5.95 -3.23
C SER A 140 3.50 -5.23 -4.58
N ILE A 141 2.87 -4.06 -4.67
CA ILE A 141 2.75 -3.28 -5.92
C ILE A 141 3.47 -1.95 -5.77
N ASN A 142 4.55 -1.77 -6.51
CA ASN A 142 5.43 -0.62 -6.41
C ASN A 142 5.87 -0.11 -7.78
N ASN A 143 6.29 1.16 -7.82
CA ASN A 143 6.93 1.74 -9.00
C ASN A 143 8.40 1.33 -9.09
N ALA A 144 8.91 1.28 -10.30
CA ALA A 144 10.32 1.17 -10.61
C ALA A 144 10.77 2.33 -11.52
N VAL A 145 12.04 2.67 -11.47
CA VAL A 145 12.67 3.66 -12.38
C VAL A 145 13.26 2.94 -13.57
N ASP A 146 14.05 1.91 -13.32
CA ASP A 146 14.72 1.11 -14.34
C ASP A 146 14.54 -0.38 -14.07
N LEU A 147 14.53 -1.15 -15.14
CA LEU A 147 14.54 -2.61 -15.12
C LEU A 147 15.53 -3.10 -16.16
N ASP A 148 16.44 -3.99 -15.79
CA ASP A 148 17.35 -4.61 -16.74
C ASP A 148 16.80 -5.92 -17.34
N LEU A 149 17.51 -6.45 -18.33
CA LEU A 149 17.10 -7.70 -18.99
C LEU A 149 17.24 -8.95 -18.11
N PHE A 150 17.88 -8.83 -16.96
CA PHE A 150 18.04 -9.92 -15.98
C PHE A 150 17.01 -9.84 -14.85
N GLY A 151 16.10 -8.84 -14.88
CA GLY A 151 15.05 -8.67 -13.88
C GLY A 151 15.51 -7.90 -12.63
N GLN A 152 16.66 -7.22 -12.67
CA GLN A 152 17.07 -6.34 -11.59
C GLN A 152 16.25 -5.04 -11.65
N VAL A 153 15.70 -4.63 -10.52
CA VAL A 153 14.85 -3.45 -10.39
C VAL A 153 15.58 -2.36 -9.64
N ASN A 154 15.59 -1.15 -10.20
CA ASN A 154 16.06 0.05 -9.55
C ASN A 154 14.87 1.01 -9.31
N ALA A 155 14.65 1.40 -8.07
CA ALA A 155 13.61 2.34 -7.67
C ALA A 155 14.18 3.58 -6.95
N GLU A 156 15.51 3.72 -6.84
CA GLU A 156 16.15 4.73 -5.99
C GLU A 156 16.92 5.79 -6.76
N SER A 157 17.35 5.50 -7.99
CA SER A 157 18.15 6.43 -8.78
C SER A 157 17.75 6.49 -10.26
N ALA A 158 18.04 7.62 -10.89
CA ALA A 158 17.98 7.79 -12.34
C ALA A 158 19.41 8.07 -12.83
N GLY A 159 20.05 7.07 -13.38
CA GLY A 159 21.49 7.09 -13.66
C GLY A 159 22.28 7.33 -12.37
N ILE A 160 23.11 8.37 -12.36
CA ILE A 160 23.93 8.75 -11.18
C ILE A 160 23.18 9.63 -10.15
N LYS A 161 21.94 10.03 -10.46
CA LYS A 161 21.17 10.91 -9.59
C LYS A 161 20.29 10.08 -8.65
N HIS A 162 20.54 10.16 -7.35
CA HIS A 162 19.65 9.61 -6.33
C HIS A 162 18.33 10.39 -6.29
N ILE A 163 17.20 9.70 -6.32
CA ILE A 163 15.85 10.31 -6.40
C ILE A 163 14.91 9.87 -5.28
N SER A 164 15.18 8.74 -4.64
CA SER A 164 14.34 8.20 -3.58
C SER A 164 15.17 7.40 -2.59
N GLY A 165 14.72 7.32 -1.35
CA GLY A 165 15.24 6.34 -0.41
C GLY A 165 14.70 4.93 -0.69
N ALA A 166 15.34 3.92 -0.10
CA ALA A 166 14.93 2.52 -0.24
C ALA A 166 13.51 2.26 0.34
N GLY A 167 13.17 2.91 1.45
CA GLY A 167 11.93 2.61 2.18
C GLY A 167 11.78 1.12 2.48
N GLY A 168 10.54 0.64 2.55
CA GLY A 168 10.22 -0.76 2.79
C GLY A 168 10.07 -1.62 1.55
N GLN A 169 10.38 -1.13 0.34
CA GLN A 169 10.11 -1.87 -0.90
C GLN A 169 10.73 -3.26 -0.90
N LEU A 170 12.01 -3.39 -0.48
CA LEU A 170 12.69 -4.69 -0.44
C LEU A 170 12.03 -5.66 0.54
N ASP A 171 11.63 -5.18 1.72
CA ASP A 171 10.98 -6.00 2.75
C ASP A 171 9.66 -6.57 2.23
N PHE A 172 8.84 -5.73 1.61
CA PHE A 172 7.54 -6.12 1.07
C PHE A 172 7.66 -7.04 -0.15
N VAL A 173 8.58 -6.77 -1.06
CA VAL A 173 8.83 -7.63 -2.23
C VAL A 173 9.34 -9.00 -1.79
N LEU A 174 10.28 -9.05 -0.84
CA LEU A 174 10.80 -10.32 -0.33
C LEU A 174 9.72 -11.09 0.45
N GLY A 175 8.95 -10.40 1.29
CA GLY A 175 7.83 -11.00 2.02
C GLY A 175 6.76 -11.55 1.08
N ALA A 176 6.41 -10.81 0.02
CA ALA A 176 5.46 -11.26 -1.00
C ALA A 176 5.98 -12.49 -1.76
N TYR A 177 7.26 -12.51 -2.11
CA TYR A 177 7.87 -13.67 -2.77
C TYR A 177 7.82 -14.95 -1.90
N LEU A 178 7.89 -14.80 -0.58
CA LEU A 178 7.83 -15.90 0.38
C LEU A 178 6.40 -16.26 0.82
N SER A 179 5.42 -15.43 0.50
CA SER A 179 3.99 -15.67 0.74
C SER A 179 3.48 -16.87 -0.08
N LYS A 180 2.41 -17.48 0.37
CA LYS A 180 1.75 -18.61 -0.32
C LYS A 180 0.64 -18.13 -1.24
#